data_d87baf0b38d24364cd3e695e9eeb9071
#
_entry.id   d87baf0b38d24364cd3e695e9eeb9071
#
_cell.length_a   1.000
_cell.length_b   1.000
_cell.length_c   1.000
_cell.angle_alpha   90.00
_cell.angle_beta   90.00
_cell.angle_gamma   90.00
#
_symmetry.space_group_name_H-M   'P 1'
#
loop_
_entity.id
_entity.type
_entity.pdbx_description
1 polymer ?
#
loop_
_entity_poly.entity_id
_entity_poly.type
_entity_poly.pdbx_seq_one_letter_code
_entity_poly.pdbx_strand_id
1 'polypeptide(L)'
;YSRGARAGEEVIYKRLTGGVHVVLKGGFTDFQEAREYREAHLDELAAKLKRISSEPDIFPVVSAERVGEDYRGGKDVDNAMFMETFGINGITYGNWVAGPERQAKLNATYDAFMDLANLLGVPPRVISLNGELGIQFGASGRGTAMAHYRHDDVSINLTRKLGSGSLAHEWFH
;
A
#
# COMPACT_ATOMS: atom_id res chain seq x y z
N TYR A 1 -11.42 15.60 -8.81
CA TYR A 1 -12.71 14.99 -8.43
C TYR A 1 -12.44 14.04 -7.27
N SER A 2 -12.85 14.38 -6.04
CA SER A 2 -12.78 13.41 -4.95
C SER A 2 -14.03 12.53 -5.00
N ARG A 3 -13.85 11.20 -5.04
CA ARG A 3 -14.94 10.26 -4.78
C ARG A 3 -15.41 10.50 -3.34
N GLY A 4 -16.52 11.15 -3.14
CA GLY A 4 -17.08 11.44 -1.82
C GLY A 4 -17.78 12.79 -1.68
N ALA A 5 -17.52 13.74 -2.60
CA ALA A 5 -18.37 14.90 -2.74
C ALA A 5 -19.67 14.48 -3.44
N ARG A 6 -20.82 14.94 -2.95
CA ARG A 6 -22.08 14.79 -3.69
C ARG A 6 -21.91 15.46 -5.05
N ALA A 7 -22.38 14.82 -6.10
CA ALA A 7 -22.25 15.37 -7.45
C ALA A 7 -22.86 16.77 -7.50
N GLY A 8 -22.04 17.78 -7.85
CA GLY A 8 -22.47 19.19 -7.93
C GLY A 8 -22.16 20.05 -6.72
N GLU A 9 -21.44 19.54 -5.71
CA GLU A 9 -20.95 20.37 -4.59
C GLU A 9 -19.46 20.68 -4.74
N GLU A 10 -19.08 21.93 -4.49
CA GLU A 10 -17.67 22.32 -4.40
C GLU A 10 -17.15 22.07 -2.98
N VAL A 11 -15.89 21.65 -2.87
CA VAL A 11 -15.26 21.32 -1.59
C VAL A 11 -13.87 21.93 -1.47
N ILE A 12 -13.50 22.35 -0.27
CA ILE A 12 -12.13 22.71 0.08
C ILE A 12 -11.44 21.46 0.61
N TYR A 13 -10.37 21.04 -0.05
CA TYR A 13 -9.59 19.88 0.34
C TYR A 13 -8.09 20.15 0.38
N LYS A 14 -7.37 19.31 1.09
CA LYS A 14 -5.91 19.25 1.06
C LYS A 14 -5.47 17.88 0.52
N ARG A 15 -4.57 17.91 -0.45
CA ARG A 15 -3.89 16.69 -0.89
C ARG A 15 -2.72 16.41 0.05
N LEU A 16 -2.75 15.27 0.68
CA LEU A 16 -1.69 14.75 1.54
C LEU A 16 -0.68 13.91 0.73
N THR A 17 0.44 13.58 1.36
CA THR A 17 1.43 12.64 0.82
C THR A 17 0.75 11.30 0.55
N GLY A 18 1.06 10.66 -0.59
CA GLY A 18 0.38 9.43 -1.01
C GLY A 18 -0.90 9.65 -1.83
N GLY A 19 -1.23 10.92 -2.18
CA GLY A 19 -2.37 11.24 -3.05
C GLY A 19 -3.73 11.27 -2.36
N VAL A 20 -3.79 11.06 -1.06
CA VAL A 20 -5.01 11.12 -0.26
C VAL A 20 -5.56 12.55 -0.23
N HIS A 21 -6.85 12.71 -0.51
CA HIS A 21 -7.55 13.99 -0.41
C HIS A 21 -8.37 14.03 0.87
N VAL A 22 -8.06 15.00 1.74
CA VAL A 22 -8.81 15.25 2.97
C VAL A 22 -9.73 16.45 2.75
N VAL A 23 -11.03 16.24 2.82
CA VAL A 23 -12.02 17.31 2.71
C VAL A 23 -12.07 18.09 4.02
N LEU A 24 -11.74 19.37 3.96
CA LEU A 24 -11.74 20.27 5.10
C LEU A 24 -13.10 20.92 5.28
N LYS A 25 -13.78 21.30 4.20
CA LYS A 25 -15.13 21.88 4.19
C LYS A 25 -15.79 21.59 2.85
N GLY A 26 -17.07 21.32 2.86
CA GLY A 26 -17.93 21.12 1.69
C GLY A 26 -19.25 21.85 1.83
N GLY A 27 -20.12 21.66 0.84
CA GLY A 27 -21.45 22.25 0.81
C GLY A 27 -21.49 23.64 0.16
N PHE A 28 -20.51 23.97 -0.68
CA PHE A 28 -20.51 25.20 -1.47
C PHE A 28 -21.24 24.98 -2.79
N THR A 29 -21.96 26.00 -3.21
CA THR A 29 -22.74 25.97 -4.45
C THR A 29 -21.86 26.23 -5.68
N ASP A 30 -20.78 26.98 -5.52
CA ASP A 30 -19.85 27.29 -6.57
C ASP A 30 -18.41 27.50 -6.04
N PHE A 31 -17.47 27.60 -6.98
CA PHE A 31 -16.06 27.82 -6.70
C PHE A 31 -15.77 29.16 -6.02
N GLN A 32 -16.52 30.20 -6.33
CA GLN A 32 -16.30 31.53 -5.77
C GLN A 32 -16.64 31.56 -4.28
N GLU A 33 -17.77 30.95 -3.88
CA GLU A 33 -18.15 30.79 -2.49
C GLU A 33 -17.11 29.99 -1.70
N ALA A 34 -16.62 28.89 -2.26
CA ALA A 34 -15.58 28.08 -1.63
C ALA A 34 -14.28 28.86 -1.45
N ARG A 35 -13.91 29.68 -2.43
CA ARG A 35 -12.71 30.55 -2.38
C ARG A 35 -12.83 31.62 -1.31
N GLU A 36 -13.94 32.34 -1.27
CA GLU A 36 -14.20 33.40 -0.27
C GLU A 36 -14.20 32.82 1.15
N TYR A 37 -14.85 31.67 1.34
CA TYR A 37 -14.80 30.97 2.61
C TYR A 37 -13.38 30.58 3.01
N ARG A 38 -12.60 30.05 2.08
CA ARG A 38 -11.19 29.67 2.35
C ARG A 38 -10.36 30.88 2.77
N GLU A 39 -10.51 32.02 2.10
CA GLU A 39 -9.77 33.24 2.39
C GLU A 39 -10.15 33.82 3.76
N ALA A 40 -11.43 33.73 4.13
CA ALA A 40 -11.92 34.22 5.41
C ALA A 40 -11.60 33.29 6.61
N HIS A 41 -11.34 31.98 6.37
CA HIS A 41 -11.22 30.97 7.43
C HIS A 41 -9.90 30.19 7.35
N LEU A 42 -8.82 30.82 6.89
CA LEU A 42 -7.52 30.14 6.73
C LEU A 42 -7.00 29.52 8.01
N ASP A 43 -7.10 30.23 9.14
CA ASP A 43 -6.62 29.72 10.44
C ASP A 43 -7.45 28.56 10.95
N GLU A 44 -8.77 28.58 10.77
CA GLU A 44 -9.67 27.50 11.14
C GLU A 44 -9.38 26.23 10.32
N LEU A 45 -9.23 26.39 8.99
CA LEU A 45 -8.91 25.30 8.09
C LEU A 45 -7.52 24.72 8.38
N ALA A 46 -6.54 25.57 8.72
CA ALA A 46 -5.20 25.14 9.11
C ALA A 46 -5.23 24.36 10.45
N ALA A 47 -5.99 24.83 11.44
CA ALA A 47 -6.15 24.14 12.70
C ALA A 47 -6.85 22.78 12.53
N LYS A 48 -7.88 22.72 11.67
CA LYS A 48 -8.57 21.47 11.32
C LYS A 48 -7.63 20.47 10.64
N LEU A 49 -6.82 20.96 9.69
CA LEU A 49 -5.82 20.12 9.01
C LEU A 49 -4.78 19.59 10.00
N LYS A 50 -4.28 20.45 10.91
CA LYS A 50 -3.34 20.05 11.94
C LYS A 50 -3.92 18.97 12.86
N ARG A 51 -5.19 19.08 13.26
CA ARG A 51 -5.88 18.09 14.08
C ARG A 51 -6.01 16.77 13.35
N ILE A 52 -6.45 16.78 12.08
CA ILE A 52 -6.55 15.57 11.26
C ILE A 52 -5.18 14.92 11.07
N SER A 53 -4.11 15.71 10.89
CA SER A 53 -2.74 15.19 10.74
C SER A 53 -2.14 14.71 12.07
N SER A 54 -2.68 15.11 13.21
CA SER A 54 -2.21 14.71 14.55
C SER A 54 -3.06 13.63 15.18
N GLU A 55 -4.25 13.35 14.63
CA GLU A 55 -4.99 12.15 15.03
C GLU A 55 -4.15 10.94 14.58
N PRO A 56 -3.86 9.98 15.49
CA PRO A 56 -3.21 8.76 15.07
C PRO A 56 -4.05 8.15 13.96
N ASP A 57 -3.40 7.74 12.88
CA ASP A 57 -4.06 7.00 11.80
C ASP A 57 -4.93 5.93 12.44
N ILE A 58 -6.25 5.98 12.15
CA ILE A 58 -7.22 4.98 12.65
C ILE A 58 -6.83 3.60 12.09
N PHE A 59 -6.06 3.59 11.02
CA PHE A 59 -5.30 2.46 10.54
C PHE A 59 -3.81 2.86 10.60
N PRO A 60 -3.16 2.68 11.76
CA PRO A 60 -1.72 2.81 11.75
C PRO A 60 -1.23 1.89 10.62
N VAL A 61 -0.52 2.46 9.64
CA VAL A 61 0.37 1.66 8.80
C VAL A 61 1.43 1.17 9.78
N VAL A 62 1.02 0.18 10.54
CA VAL A 62 1.82 -0.38 11.59
C VAL A 62 2.93 -1.10 10.85
N SER A 63 4.12 -0.54 10.89
CA SER A 63 5.32 -1.37 10.87
C SER A 63 5.39 -2.15 12.19
N ALA A 64 4.27 -2.79 12.56
CA ALA A 64 4.26 -3.70 13.67
C ALA A 64 5.16 -4.85 13.26
N GLU A 65 6.07 -5.17 14.14
CA GLU A 65 6.79 -6.42 14.05
C GLU A 65 5.75 -7.53 13.86
N ARG A 66 5.94 -8.37 12.83
CA ARG A 66 5.00 -9.45 12.53
C ARG A 66 4.86 -10.37 13.73
N VAL A 67 3.66 -10.52 14.22
CA VAL A 67 3.30 -11.48 15.27
C VAL A 67 2.52 -12.60 14.59
N GLY A 68 3.14 -13.75 14.40
CA GLY A 68 2.51 -14.88 13.72
C GLY A 68 3.39 -16.12 13.73
N GLU A 69 2.89 -17.19 13.12
CA GLU A 69 3.59 -18.45 13.00
C GLU A 69 4.90 -18.31 12.20
N ASP A 70 5.95 -18.97 12.64
CA ASP A 70 7.18 -19.07 11.85
C ASP A 70 7.04 -20.16 10.79
N TYR A 71 6.55 -19.78 9.62
CA TYR A 71 6.35 -20.70 8.49
C TYR A 71 7.68 -21.18 7.86
N ARG A 72 8.78 -20.53 8.19
CA ARG A 72 10.11 -20.84 7.63
C ARG A 72 10.97 -21.72 8.53
N GLY A 73 10.54 -21.92 9.80
CA GLY A 73 11.31 -22.66 10.80
C GLY A 73 12.70 -22.04 11.05
N GLY A 74 12.78 -20.71 11.09
CA GLY A 74 14.02 -19.96 11.29
C GLY A 74 14.98 -19.96 10.09
N LYS A 75 14.58 -20.49 8.92
CA LYS A 75 15.43 -20.56 7.71
C LYS A 75 15.19 -19.38 6.79
N ASP A 76 16.21 -19.04 6.03
CA ASP A 76 16.08 -18.10 4.93
C ASP A 76 15.41 -18.76 3.72
N VAL A 77 14.51 -18.01 3.08
CA VAL A 77 13.84 -18.43 1.84
C VAL A 77 14.73 -18.09 0.66
N ASP A 78 14.91 -19.01 -0.26
CA ASP A 78 15.44 -18.73 -1.58
C ASP A 78 14.32 -18.58 -2.62
N ASN A 79 14.69 -18.13 -3.83
CA ASN A 79 13.73 -17.94 -4.91
C ASN A 79 13.02 -19.25 -5.31
N ALA A 80 13.73 -20.36 -5.28
CA ALA A 80 13.18 -21.66 -5.68
C ALA A 80 12.09 -22.09 -4.68
N MET A 81 12.39 -22.04 -3.39
CA MET A 81 11.41 -22.32 -2.33
C MET A 81 10.19 -21.41 -2.42
N PHE A 82 10.40 -20.10 -2.66
CA PHE A 82 9.32 -19.15 -2.79
C PHE A 82 8.40 -19.49 -3.98
N MET A 83 8.98 -19.71 -5.15
CA MET A 83 8.25 -20.05 -6.37
C MET A 83 7.52 -21.39 -6.25
N GLU A 84 8.16 -22.40 -5.64
CA GLU A 84 7.55 -23.70 -5.43
C GLU A 84 6.36 -23.65 -4.46
N THR A 85 6.50 -22.91 -3.35
CA THR A 85 5.45 -22.79 -2.33
C THR A 85 4.20 -22.10 -2.90
N PHE A 86 4.37 -20.98 -3.56
CA PHE A 86 3.25 -20.17 -4.04
C PHE A 86 2.88 -20.43 -5.51
N GLY A 87 3.77 -21.02 -6.29
CA GLY A 87 3.54 -21.24 -7.72
C GLY A 87 3.56 -19.96 -8.54
N ILE A 88 4.26 -18.91 -8.10
CA ILE A 88 4.32 -17.63 -8.81
C ILE A 88 5.16 -17.71 -10.09
N ASN A 89 4.86 -16.81 -11.03
CA ASN A 89 5.49 -16.78 -12.36
C ASN A 89 6.97 -16.39 -12.31
N GLY A 90 7.36 -15.49 -11.42
CA GLY A 90 8.74 -15.07 -11.29
C GLY A 90 9.00 -14.04 -10.20
N ILE A 91 10.28 -13.87 -9.86
CA ILE A 91 10.75 -12.87 -8.90
C ILE A 91 11.80 -11.99 -9.58
N THR A 92 11.60 -10.69 -9.56
CA THR A 92 12.53 -9.71 -10.14
C THR A 92 13.03 -8.74 -9.08
N TYR A 93 14.32 -8.45 -9.09
CA TYR A 93 14.95 -7.51 -8.16
C TYR A 93 15.48 -6.30 -8.92
N GLY A 94 15.13 -5.12 -8.42
CA GLY A 94 15.69 -3.86 -8.88
C GLY A 94 17.10 -3.59 -8.35
N ASN A 95 17.75 -2.57 -8.89
CA ASN A 95 19.16 -2.26 -8.63
C ASN A 95 19.49 -1.88 -7.17
N TRP A 96 18.51 -1.48 -6.38
CA TRP A 96 18.69 -1.04 -5.00
C TRP A 96 18.59 -2.19 -3.97
N VAL A 97 18.13 -3.36 -4.39
CA VAL A 97 17.96 -4.51 -3.50
C VAL A 97 19.17 -5.42 -3.60
N ALA A 98 20.10 -5.32 -2.68
CA ALA A 98 21.31 -6.12 -2.66
C ALA A 98 21.54 -6.82 -1.32
N GLY A 99 22.19 -7.98 -1.37
CA GLY A 99 22.69 -8.69 -0.19
C GLY A 99 21.65 -8.96 0.89
N PRO A 100 21.96 -8.61 2.14
CA PRO A 100 21.12 -8.91 3.30
C PRO A 100 19.72 -8.30 3.22
N GLU A 101 19.57 -7.12 2.59
CA GLU A 101 18.27 -6.47 2.40
C GLU A 101 17.35 -7.28 1.49
N ARG A 102 17.92 -7.89 0.43
CA ARG A 102 17.18 -8.80 -0.46
C ARG A 102 16.62 -9.99 0.31
N GLN A 103 17.45 -10.62 1.12
CA GLN A 103 17.06 -11.78 1.92
C GLN A 103 15.94 -11.42 2.91
N ALA A 104 16.12 -10.34 3.66
CA ALA A 104 15.11 -9.86 4.60
C ALA A 104 13.77 -9.56 3.92
N LYS A 105 13.79 -8.94 2.74
CA LYS A 105 12.57 -8.66 1.95
C LYS A 105 11.89 -9.93 1.45
N LEU A 106 12.68 -10.89 0.95
CA LEU A 106 12.14 -12.15 0.47
C LEU A 106 11.47 -12.93 1.61
N ASN A 107 12.13 -13.01 2.76
CA ASN A 107 11.59 -13.63 3.97
C ASN A 107 10.27 -12.97 4.42
N ALA A 108 10.27 -11.65 4.54
CA ALA A 108 9.08 -10.90 4.95
C ALA A 108 7.91 -11.06 3.96
N THR A 109 8.20 -11.12 2.66
CA THR A 109 7.17 -11.33 1.64
C THR A 109 6.62 -12.75 1.68
N TYR A 110 7.47 -13.74 1.90
CA TYR A 110 7.05 -15.13 2.08
C TYR A 110 6.09 -15.26 3.26
N ASP A 111 6.48 -14.74 4.43
CA ASP A 111 5.65 -14.79 5.62
C ASP A 111 4.30 -14.06 5.41
N ALA A 112 4.32 -12.90 4.74
CA ALA A 112 3.10 -12.15 4.45
C ALA A 112 2.15 -12.89 3.49
N PHE A 113 2.66 -13.62 2.51
CA PHE A 113 1.84 -14.47 1.64
C PHE A 113 1.29 -15.70 2.36
N MET A 114 2.06 -16.30 3.26
CA MET A 114 1.57 -17.38 4.11
C MET A 114 0.45 -16.90 5.05
N ASP A 115 0.63 -15.73 5.67
CA ASP A 115 -0.40 -15.11 6.51
C ASP A 115 -1.67 -14.81 5.70
N LEU A 116 -1.54 -14.32 4.47
CA LEU A 116 -2.66 -14.04 3.58
C LEU A 116 -3.40 -15.34 3.21
N ALA A 117 -2.68 -16.38 2.81
CA ALA A 117 -3.25 -17.68 2.49
C ALA A 117 -4.01 -18.26 3.69
N ASN A 118 -3.42 -18.19 4.88
CA ASN A 118 -4.03 -18.65 6.11
C ASN A 118 -5.29 -17.85 6.48
N LEU A 119 -5.22 -16.52 6.37
CA LEU A 119 -6.37 -15.63 6.61
C LEU A 119 -7.53 -15.91 5.67
N LEU A 120 -7.25 -16.19 4.40
CA LEU A 120 -8.25 -16.53 3.39
C LEU A 120 -8.73 -18.00 3.47
N GLY A 121 -8.05 -18.85 4.23
CA GLY A 121 -8.35 -20.27 4.32
C GLY A 121 -8.08 -21.03 3.03
N VAL A 122 -7.08 -20.60 2.23
CA VAL A 122 -6.75 -21.19 0.94
C VAL A 122 -5.34 -21.79 0.95
N PRO A 123 -5.06 -22.80 0.11
CA PRO A 123 -3.69 -23.27 -0.09
C PRO A 123 -2.77 -22.15 -0.58
N PRO A 124 -1.48 -22.09 -0.15
CA PRO A 124 -0.53 -21.05 -0.57
C PRO A 124 -0.44 -20.85 -2.09
N ARG A 125 -0.58 -21.90 -2.87
CA ARG A 125 -0.56 -21.83 -4.35
C ARG A 125 -1.69 -21.00 -4.96
N VAL A 126 -2.79 -20.82 -4.27
CA VAL A 126 -3.91 -19.99 -4.75
C VAL A 126 -3.52 -18.50 -4.80
N ILE A 127 -2.55 -18.10 -3.98
CA ILE A 127 -2.04 -16.72 -3.95
C ILE A 127 -1.41 -16.31 -5.30
N SER A 128 -0.92 -17.27 -6.07
CA SER A 128 -0.32 -17.01 -7.39
C SER A 128 -1.31 -16.64 -8.50
N LEU A 129 -2.62 -16.62 -8.23
CA LEU A 129 -3.63 -16.37 -9.27
C LEU A 129 -3.45 -17.32 -10.46
N ASN A 130 -3.43 -18.62 -10.19
CA ASN A 130 -3.17 -19.70 -11.16
C ASN A 130 -1.77 -19.66 -11.80
N GLY A 131 -0.77 -19.10 -11.13
CA GLY A 131 0.59 -19.02 -11.63
C GLY A 131 0.87 -17.78 -12.49
N GLU A 132 -0.08 -16.85 -12.57
CA GLU A 132 0.09 -15.63 -13.36
C GLU A 132 0.84 -14.53 -12.58
N LEU A 133 0.76 -14.55 -11.24
CA LEU A 133 1.34 -13.51 -10.40
C LEU A 133 2.86 -13.54 -10.40
N GLY A 134 3.47 -12.40 -10.70
CA GLY A 134 4.90 -12.12 -10.50
C GLY A 134 5.15 -11.19 -9.31
N ILE A 135 6.33 -11.29 -8.72
CA ILE A 135 6.76 -10.40 -7.63
C ILE A 135 7.98 -9.61 -8.07
N GLN A 136 7.93 -8.31 -7.86
CA GLN A 136 9.03 -7.40 -8.18
C GLN A 136 9.46 -6.66 -6.91
N PHE A 137 10.77 -6.63 -6.65
CA PHE A 137 11.36 -5.89 -5.55
C PHE A 137 12.05 -4.63 -6.09
N GLY A 138 11.32 -3.51 -6.17
CA GLY A 138 11.86 -2.24 -6.63
C GLY A 138 12.34 -2.23 -8.09
N ALA A 139 11.84 -3.14 -8.92
CA ALA A 139 12.24 -3.27 -10.32
C ALA A 139 11.54 -2.25 -11.22
N SER A 140 10.44 -1.64 -10.77
CA SER A 140 9.63 -0.72 -11.57
C SER A 140 9.28 0.54 -10.80
N GLY A 141 9.44 1.70 -11.47
CA GLY A 141 8.87 2.98 -11.04
C GLY A 141 9.82 3.91 -10.29
N ARG A 142 9.63 5.21 -10.54
CA ARG A 142 10.21 6.35 -9.81
C ARG A 142 9.08 7.03 -9.06
N GLY A 143 8.60 6.44 -7.97
CA GLY A 143 7.49 6.99 -7.23
C GLY A 143 7.67 6.93 -5.72
N THR A 144 6.77 7.60 -5.00
CA THR A 144 6.68 7.59 -3.54
C THR A 144 5.76 6.49 -3.02
N ALA A 145 5.15 5.69 -3.90
CA ALA A 145 4.28 4.58 -3.53
C ALA A 145 5.04 3.51 -2.74
N MET A 146 4.36 2.92 -1.75
CA MET A 146 4.94 1.86 -0.92
C MET A 146 4.95 0.51 -1.64
N ALA A 147 3.95 0.26 -2.46
CA ALA A 147 3.80 -0.87 -3.36
C ALA A 147 2.85 -0.47 -4.50
N HIS A 148 2.76 -1.25 -5.55
CA HIS A 148 1.71 -1.11 -6.56
C HIS A 148 1.53 -2.40 -7.35
N TYR A 149 0.28 -2.69 -7.71
CA TYR A 149 -0.07 -3.75 -8.63
C TYR A 149 0.00 -3.26 -10.08
N ARG A 150 0.47 -4.10 -10.97
CA ARG A 150 0.56 -3.85 -12.41
C ARG A 150 -0.34 -4.82 -13.16
N HIS A 151 -1.32 -4.27 -13.83
CA HIS A 151 -2.26 -5.07 -14.63
C HIS A 151 -1.63 -5.66 -15.90
N ASP A 152 -0.62 -4.98 -16.45
CA ASP A 152 -0.03 -5.36 -17.75
C ASP A 152 0.75 -6.69 -17.69
N ASP A 153 1.34 -6.99 -16.55
CA ASP A 153 2.15 -8.19 -16.33
C ASP A 153 1.76 -8.97 -15.08
N VAL A 154 0.57 -8.69 -14.52
CA VAL A 154 0.03 -9.34 -13.32
C VAL A 154 1.10 -9.43 -12.22
N SER A 155 1.69 -8.31 -11.87
CA SER A 155 2.77 -8.29 -10.89
C SER A 155 2.53 -7.31 -9.73
N ILE A 156 3.00 -7.68 -8.56
CA ILE A 156 3.08 -6.79 -7.40
C ILE A 156 4.51 -6.29 -7.27
N ASN A 157 4.70 -4.98 -7.38
CA ASN A 157 6.00 -4.37 -7.16
C ASN A 157 6.08 -3.79 -5.74
N LEU A 158 7.01 -4.34 -4.97
CA LEU A 158 7.24 -3.97 -3.58
C LEU A 158 8.41 -2.99 -3.49
N THR A 159 8.18 -1.83 -2.89
CA THR A 159 9.20 -0.80 -2.75
C THR A 159 9.94 -0.90 -1.40
N ARG A 160 10.93 -0.01 -1.20
CA ARG A 160 11.77 0.00 0.00
C ARG A 160 10.98 0.27 1.31
N LYS A 161 9.83 0.95 1.21
CA LYS A 161 9.01 1.38 2.35
C LYS A 161 7.92 0.37 2.75
N LEU A 162 8.07 -0.87 2.39
CA LEU A 162 7.05 -1.90 2.57
C LEU A 162 6.60 -2.04 4.02
N GLY A 163 5.33 -1.74 4.27
CA GLY A 163 4.61 -2.19 5.47
C GLY A 163 3.98 -3.57 5.24
N SER A 164 3.84 -4.37 6.28
CA SER A 164 3.26 -5.73 6.21
C SER A 164 1.84 -5.79 5.61
N GLY A 165 1.05 -4.70 5.70
CA GLY A 165 -0.29 -4.62 5.11
C GLY A 165 -0.34 -4.26 3.63
N SER A 166 0.76 -3.72 3.06
CA SER A 166 0.75 -3.28 1.66
C SER A 166 0.63 -4.43 0.67
N LEU A 167 1.19 -5.60 0.99
CA LEU A 167 1.14 -6.76 0.10
C LEU A 167 -0.29 -7.27 -0.11
N ALA A 168 -1.04 -7.42 0.97
CA ALA A 168 -2.43 -7.86 0.89
C ALA A 168 -3.29 -6.84 0.12
N HIS A 169 -3.07 -5.53 0.35
CA HIS A 169 -3.77 -4.47 -0.38
C HIS A 169 -3.54 -4.59 -1.90
N GLU A 170 -2.28 -4.74 -2.33
CA GLU A 170 -1.96 -4.86 -3.76
C GLU A 170 -2.48 -6.17 -4.36
N TRP A 171 -2.54 -7.23 -3.58
CA TRP A 171 -3.05 -8.52 -4.02
C TRP A 171 -4.56 -8.49 -4.31
N PHE A 172 -5.32 -7.64 -3.61
CA PHE A 172 -6.77 -7.48 -3.83
C PHE A 172 -7.11 -6.60 -5.03
N HIS A 173 -6.15 -5.95 -5.67
CA HIS A 173 -6.38 -5.21 -6.92
C HIS A 173 -6.50 -6.12 -8.12
#